data_caee325d3b397b7a1cb3fe34d2ea2a8f
#
_entry.id   caee325d3b397b7a1cb3fe34d2ea2a8f
#
_cell.length_a   1.000
_cell.length_b   1.000
_cell.length_c   1.000
_cell.angle_alpha   90.00
_cell.angle_beta   90.00
_cell.angle_gamma   90.00
#
_symmetry.space_group_name_H-M   'P 1'
#
loop_
_entity.id
_entity.type
_entity.pdbx_description
1 polymer ?
#
loop_
_entity_poly.entity_id
_entity_poly.type
_entity_poly.pdbx_seq_one_letter_code
_entity_poly.pdbx_strand_id
1 'polypeptide(L)'
;MVFYILQIVKKVSEKFSAYMKEVGCAGEVRLYTAGADKNDDEDNLRYNFKDWGVEILVKFREASSLQVLSAQTHSGGERSVSTIMYLMGLQNLMASPFRCVDEINQGLDERNERLVFKRIVENSTIPASVSSNSDHCGQYFLITPKLLPNLDGMENENITVLFVFSGAHNFSNCLDWNVDKFIEDKQRFSTQEEENNGKGKKRKVK
;
A
#
# COMPACT_ATOMS: atom_id res chain seq x y z
N MET A 1 -11.65 13.99 25.05
CA MET A 1 -11.68 13.85 23.58
C MET A 1 -10.29 14.06 22.97
N VAL A 2 -9.63 15.20 23.20
CA VAL A 2 -8.29 15.54 22.67
C VAL A 2 -7.25 14.46 22.97
N PHE A 3 -7.19 14.00 24.20
CA PHE A 3 -6.27 12.96 24.64
C PHE A 3 -6.40 11.65 23.79
N TYR A 4 -7.62 11.25 23.43
CA TYR A 4 -7.84 10.09 22.57
C TYR A 4 -7.33 10.33 21.13
N ILE A 5 -7.53 11.54 20.59
CA ILE A 5 -7.02 11.89 19.25
C ILE A 5 -5.49 11.82 19.23
N LEU A 6 -4.84 12.40 20.24
CA LEU A 6 -3.39 12.35 20.37
C LEU A 6 -2.86 10.92 20.51
N GLN A 7 -3.54 10.07 21.28
CA GLN A 7 -3.16 8.66 21.39
C GLN A 7 -3.31 7.91 20.05
N ILE A 8 -4.39 8.18 19.30
CA ILE A 8 -4.59 7.57 17.98
C ILE A 8 -3.49 8.02 17.02
N VAL A 9 -3.26 9.34 16.92
CA VAL A 9 -2.21 9.89 16.05
C VAL A 9 -0.84 9.31 16.41
N LYS A 10 -0.53 9.19 17.70
CA LYS A 10 0.72 8.57 18.17
C LYS A 10 0.84 7.11 17.69
N LYS A 11 -0.20 6.29 17.87
CA LYS A 11 -0.22 4.90 17.42
C LYS A 11 -0.07 4.78 15.90
N VAL A 12 -0.76 5.64 15.13
CA VAL A 12 -0.60 5.70 13.66
C VAL A 12 0.85 6.06 13.30
N SER A 13 1.42 7.07 13.96
CA SER A 13 2.78 7.52 13.72
C SER A 13 3.81 6.43 13.99
N GLU A 14 3.66 5.68 15.08
CA GLU A 14 4.53 4.55 15.41
C GLU A 14 4.49 3.46 14.33
N LYS A 15 3.29 3.07 13.87
CA LYS A 15 3.12 2.08 12.79
C LYS A 15 3.65 2.60 11.46
N PHE A 16 3.31 3.83 11.10
CA PHE A 16 3.80 4.47 9.89
C PHE A 16 5.32 4.57 9.86
N SER A 17 5.94 4.99 10.97
CA SER A 17 7.39 5.07 11.12
C SER A 17 8.06 3.69 10.93
N ALA A 18 7.47 2.63 11.50
CA ALA A 18 7.96 1.27 11.34
C ALA A 18 7.92 0.83 9.86
N TYR A 19 6.80 1.07 9.14
CA TYR A 19 6.66 0.72 7.74
C TYR A 19 7.61 1.52 6.83
N MET A 20 7.76 2.83 7.08
CA MET A 20 8.69 3.66 6.33
C MET A 20 10.13 3.21 6.50
N LYS A 21 10.52 2.78 7.70
CA LYS A 21 11.85 2.25 7.99
C LYS A 21 12.19 0.99 7.16
N GLU A 22 11.22 0.14 6.89
CA GLU A 22 11.42 -1.07 6.07
C GLU A 22 11.66 -0.77 4.60
N VAL A 23 11.10 0.34 4.12
CA VAL A 23 11.38 0.87 2.78
C VAL A 23 12.75 1.57 2.72
N GLY A 24 13.43 1.70 3.87
CA GLY A 24 14.69 2.43 4.00
C GLY A 24 14.50 3.94 4.11
N CYS A 25 13.33 4.37 4.54
CA CYS A 25 12.93 5.77 4.68
C CYS A 25 12.58 6.09 6.13
N ALA A 26 12.39 7.36 6.44
CA ALA A 26 11.82 7.77 7.73
C ALA A 26 10.48 8.48 7.51
N GLY A 27 9.57 8.27 8.43
CA GLY A 27 8.26 8.90 8.40
C GLY A 27 7.71 9.15 9.79
N GLU A 28 6.92 10.20 9.91
CA GLU A 28 6.24 10.59 11.14
C GLU A 28 4.88 11.20 10.80
N VAL A 29 3.90 10.94 11.63
CA VAL A 29 2.57 11.55 11.52
C VAL A 29 2.38 12.46 12.72
N ARG A 30 2.01 13.70 12.47
CA ARG A 30 1.76 14.71 13.52
C ARG A 30 0.37 15.28 13.41
N LEU A 31 -0.17 15.64 14.56
CA LEU A 31 -1.37 16.45 14.61
C LEU A 31 -0.97 17.93 14.46
N TYR A 32 -1.54 18.59 13.46
CA TYR A 32 -1.43 20.02 13.27
C TYR A 32 -2.62 20.70 13.94
N THR A 33 -2.33 21.65 14.83
CA THR A 33 -3.34 22.46 15.49
C THR A 33 -3.05 23.92 15.17
N ALA A 34 -3.83 24.53 14.27
CA ALA A 34 -3.65 25.92 13.92
C ALA A 34 -3.95 26.80 15.14
N GLY A 35 -2.99 27.65 15.53
CA GLY A 35 -3.17 28.66 16.57
C GLY A 35 -2.80 28.25 18.00
N ALA A 36 -2.17 27.11 18.21
CA ALA A 36 -1.50 26.82 19.48
C ALA A 36 -0.15 27.57 19.52
N ASP A 37 -0.19 28.88 19.74
CA ASP A 37 0.99 29.59 20.15
C ASP A 37 1.46 29.01 21.50
N LYS A 38 2.77 28.77 21.60
CA LYS A 38 3.44 28.05 22.71
C LYS A 38 3.28 28.68 24.11
N ASN A 39 2.45 29.69 24.26
CA ASN A 39 2.29 30.50 25.48
C ASN A 39 0.86 30.57 26.03
N ASP A 40 -0.11 29.87 25.42
CA ASP A 40 -1.47 29.86 25.95
C ASP A 40 -1.61 28.75 26.98
N ASP A 41 -2.05 29.14 28.20
CA ASP A 41 -2.41 28.24 29.30
C ASP A 41 -3.35 27.12 28.76
N GLU A 42 -3.08 25.87 29.14
CA GLU A 42 -3.79 24.66 28.68
C GLU A 42 -5.32 24.73 28.85
N ASP A 43 -5.82 25.62 29.73
CA ASP A 43 -7.24 25.80 30.05
C ASP A 43 -8.01 26.69 29.06
N ASN A 44 -7.36 27.45 28.19
CA ASN A 44 -7.98 28.38 27.23
C ASN A 44 -7.94 27.96 25.78
N LEU A 45 -7.41 26.79 25.46
CA LEU A 45 -7.47 26.23 24.11
C LEU A 45 -8.95 25.97 23.74
N ARG A 46 -9.60 26.94 23.14
CA ARG A 46 -10.85 26.73 22.43
C ARG A 46 -10.56 25.79 21.28
N TYR A 47 -10.78 24.48 21.52
CA TYR A 47 -10.55 23.42 20.54
C TYR A 47 -11.44 23.61 19.31
N ASN A 48 -10.98 24.47 18.40
CA ASN A 48 -11.61 24.60 17.11
C ASN A 48 -11.09 23.47 16.20
N PHE A 49 -11.71 22.29 16.30
CA PHE A 49 -11.33 21.13 15.50
C PHE A 49 -11.36 21.36 13.98
N LYS A 50 -11.99 22.46 13.52
CA LYS A 50 -12.02 22.80 12.07
C LYS A 50 -10.64 23.20 11.55
N ASP A 51 -9.78 23.69 12.43
CA ASP A 51 -8.44 24.15 12.08
C ASP A 51 -7.38 23.06 12.36
N TRP A 52 -7.83 21.89 12.80
CA TRP A 52 -6.94 20.76 13.04
C TRP A 52 -6.73 19.95 11.76
N GLY A 53 -5.50 19.46 11.60
CA GLY A 53 -5.11 18.63 10.47
C GLY A 53 -4.11 17.56 10.87
N VAL A 54 -3.92 16.61 9.99
CA VAL A 54 -2.87 15.60 10.12
C VAL A 54 -1.78 15.93 9.10
N GLU A 55 -0.56 16.07 9.56
CA GLU A 55 0.62 16.24 8.72
C GLU A 55 1.39 14.94 8.65
N ILE A 56 1.71 14.53 7.43
CA ILE A 56 2.58 13.39 7.17
C ILE A 56 3.94 13.95 6.80
N LEU A 57 4.96 13.63 7.61
CA LEU A 57 6.34 14.02 7.37
C LEU A 57 7.12 12.80 6.90
N VAL A 58 7.93 12.99 5.86
CA VAL A 58 8.73 11.91 5.26
C VAL A 58 10.15 12.36 4.97
N LYS A 59 11.04 11.36 4.94
CA LYS A 59 12.44 11.53 4.56
C LYS A 59 12.85 10.32 3.73
N PHE A 60 13.12 10.54 2.44
CA PHE A 60 13.53 9.49 1.48
C PHE A 60 15.04 9.39 1.29
N ARG A 61 15.79 10.42 1.63
CA ARG A 61 17.25 10.49 1.45
C ARG A 61 17.94 10.78 2.78
N GLU A 62 19.06 10.12 3.05
CA GLU A 62 19.79 10.30 4.31
C GLU A 62 20.19 11.75 4.58
N ALA A 63 20.59 12.48 3.55
CA ALA A 63 21.02 13.87 3.64
C ALA A 63 19.87 14.88 3.81
N SER A 64 18.59 14.47 3.65
CA SER A 64 17.44 15.37 3.78
C SER A 64 16.90 15.38 5.22
N SER A 65 16.24 16.46 5.61
CA SER A 65 15.44 16.52 6.84
C SER A 65 14.06 15.91 6.59
N LEU A 66 13.32 15.61 7.66
CA LEU A 66 11.89 15.31 7.59
C LEU A 66 11.13 16.51 7.01
N GLN A 67 10.37 16.31 5.96
CA GLN A 67 9.58 17.33 5.28
C GLN A 67 8.13 16.90 5.15
N VAL A 68 7.23 17.87 5.20
CA VAL A 68 5.81 17.60 4.98
C VAL A 68 5.59 17.05 3.58
N LEU A 69 4.83 15.96 3.48
CA LEU A 69 4.52 15.31 2.22
C LEU A 69 3.74 16.24 1.30
N SER A 70 4.34 16.64 0.19
CA SER A 70 3.72 17.57 -0.76
C SER A 70 4.04 17.21 -2.21
N ALA A 71 3.21 17.69 -3.13
CA ALA A 71 3.41 17.50 -4.56
C ALA A 71 4.60 18.28 -5.11
N GLN A 72 5.02 19.33 -4.41
CA GLN A 72 6.13 20.20 -4.82
C GLN A 72 7.50 19.63 -4.46
N THR A 73 7.59 18.88 -3.37
CA THR A 73 8.85 18.38 -2.82
C THR A 73 9.10 16.90 -3.07
N HIS A 74 8.05 16.12 -3.33
CA HIS A 74 8.13 14.67 -3.47
C HIS A 74 7.63 14.18 -4.81
N SER A 75 8.28 13.13 -5.34
CA SER A 75 7.87 12.47 -6.58
C SER A 75 6.52 11.76 -6.42
N GLY A 76 5.88 11.41 -7.55
CA GLY A 76 4.64 10.65 -7.54
C GLY A 76 4.77 9.33 -6.79
N GLY A 77 5.84 8.56 -7.07
CA GLY A 77 6.12 7.28 -6.40
C GLY A 77 6.34 7.43 -4.89
N GLU A 78 7.13 8.43 -4.46
CA GLU A 78 7.35 8.73 -3.04
C GLU A 78 6.04 9.04 -2.32
N ARG A 79 5.16 9.81 -2.94
CA ARG A 79 3.83 10.12 -2.39
C ARG A 79 2.94 8.89 -2.32
N SER A 80 2.92 8.07 -3.37
CA SER A 80 2.12 6.83 -3.40
C SER A 80 2.56 5.88 -2.27
N VAL A 81 3.86 5.61 -2.14
CA VAL A 81 4.40 4.76 -1.07
C VAL A 81 4.02 5.31 0.31
N SER A 82 4.24 6.61 0.56
CA SER A 82 3.90 7.23 1.85
C SER A 82 2.42 7.11 2.18
N THR A 83 1.55 7.37 1.19
CA THR A 83 0.10 7.28 1.36
C THR A 83 -0.32 5.85 1.71
N ILE A 84 0.23 4.84 1.02
CA ILE A 84 -0.09 3.45 1.27
C ILE A 84 0.36 3.03 2.67
N MET A 85 1.60 3.36 3.07
CA MET A 85 2.11 3.03 4.40
C MET A 85 1.29 3.71 5.51
N TYR A 86 0.83 4.95 5.28
CA TYR A 86 -0.07 5.64 6.19
C TYR A 86 -1.43 4.95 6.29
N LEU A 87 -2.05 4.57 5.15
CA LEU A 87 -3.32 3.85 5.13
C LEU A 87 -3.22 2.49 5.83
N MET A 88 -2.12 1.76 5.64
CA MET A 88 -1.87 0.50 6.35
C MET A 88 -1.73 0.73 7.86
N GLY A 89 -1.07 1.81 8.29
CA GLY A 89 -0.99 2.21 9.69
C GLY A 89 -2.37 2.49 10.31
N LEU A 90 -3.25 3.17 9.56
CA LEU A 90 -4.64 3.42 9.97
C LEU A 90 -5.47 2.13 10.02
N GLN A 91 -5.32 1.25 9.03
CA GLN A 91 -6.06 -0.01 8.96
C GLN A 91 -5.84 -0.89 10.20
N ASN A 92 -4.64 -0.88 10.76
CA ASN A 92 -4.32 -1.66 11.95
C ASN A 92 -5.01 -1.17 13.23
N LEU A 93 -5.52 0.06 13.23
CA LEU A 93 -6.27 0.62 14.36
C LEU A 93 -7.78 0.35 14.25
N MET A 94 -8.24 -0.09 13.10
CA MET A 94 -9.65 -0.30 12.84
C MET A 94 -9.98 -1.80 12.97
N ALA A 95 -10.78 -2.15 13.95
CA ALA A 95 -11.37 -3.49 14.07
C ALA A 95 -12.47 -3.66 13.01
N SER A 96 -12.11 -4.08 11.80
CA SER A 96 -13.06 -4.35 10.72
C SER A 96 -13.10 -5.85 10.42
N PRO A 97 -14.28 -6.46 10.27
CA PRO A 97 -14.40 -7.88 9.96
C PRO A 97 -13.86 -8.22 8.56
N PHE A 98 -13.89 -7.28 7.65
CA PHE A 98 -13.29 -7.41 6.33
C PHE A 98 -12.81 -6.04 5.82
N ARG A 99 -11.88 -6.08 4.87
CA ARG A 99 -11.36 -4.89 4.16
C ARG A 99 -11.37 -5.18 2.67
N CYS A 100 -11.74 -4.17 1.89
CA CYS A 100 -11.67 -4.24 0.44
C CYS A 100 -10.87 -3.04 -0.05
N VAL A 101 -9.78 -3.31 -0.76
CA VAL A 101 -8.86 -2.27 -1.26
C VAL A 101 -8.65 -2.50 -2.75
N ASP A 102 -8.91 -1.46 -3.52
CA ASP A 102 -8.82 -1.47 -4.97
C ASP A 102 -7.57 -0.70 -5.42
N GLU A 103 -6.82 -1.30 -6.35
CA GLU A 103 -5.68 -0.71 -7.05
C GLU A 103 -4.61 -0.06 -6.13
N ILE A 104 -4.39 -0.57 -4.92
CA ILE A 104 -3.44 0.00 -3.97
C ILE A 104 -1.99 0.03 -4.49
N ASN A 105 -1.66 -0.85 -5.43
CA ASN A 105 -0.34 -0.96 -6.03
C ASN A 105 -0.13 -0.08 -7.26
N GLN A 106 -1.13 0.71 -7.64
CA GLN A 106 -1.02 1.59 -8.80
C GLN A 106 0.02 2.70 -8.57
N GLY A 107 0.91 2.88 -9.54
CA GLY A 107 1.97 3.91 -9.48
C GLY A 107 3.16 3.56 -8.60
N LEU A 108 3.23 2.34 -8.07
CA LEU A 108 4.41 1.82 -7.37
C LEU A 108 5.40 1.21 -8.36
N ASP A 109 6.68 1.29 -8.02
CA ASP A 109 7.71 0.48 -8.63
C ASP A 109 7.62 -0.98 -8.13
N GLU A 110 8.24 -1.91 -8.82
CA GLU A 110 8.18 -3.33 -8.53
C GLU A 110 8.63 -3.68 -7.10
N ARG A 111 9.68 -3.02 -6.60
CA ARG A 111 10.21 -3.24 -5.25
C ARG A 111 9.20 -2.85 -4.17
N ASN A 112 8.61 -1.67 -4.32
CA ASN A 112 7.64 -1.16 -3.36
C ASN A 112 6.31 -1.93 -3.45
N GLU A 113 5.91 -2.37 -4.65
CA GLU A 113 4.74 -3.23 -4.85
C GLU A 113 4.91 -4.56 -4.10
N ARG A 114 6.09 -5.20 -4.18
CA ARG A 114 6.40 -6.44 -3.43
C ARG A 114 6.34 -6.22 -1.93
N LEU A 115 6.88 -5.11 -1.43
CA LEU A 115 6.85 -4.78 -0.01
C LEU A 115 5.42 -4.57 0.50
N VAL A 116 4.61 -3.81 -0.25
CA VAL A 116 3.20 -3.57 0.10
C VAL A 116 2.43 -4.89 0.14
N PHE A 117 2.59 -5.74 -0.87
CA PHE A 117 1.93 -7.04 -0.91
C PHE A 117 2.33 -7.92 0.29
N LYS A 118 3.63 -8.05 0.53
CA LYS A 118 4.15 -8.79 1.69
C LYS A 118 3.51 -8.29 3.00
N ARG A 119 3.41 -7.00 3.19
CA ARG A 119 2.78 -6.41 4.38
C ARG A 119 1.30 -6.69 4.49
N ILE A 120 0.57 -6.64 3.38
CA ILE A 120 -0.84 -7.02 3.37
C ILE A 120 -1.00 -8.46 3.83
N VAL A 121 -0.19 -9.37 3.30
CA VAL A 121 -0.20 -10.78 3.68
C VAL A 121 0.12 -10.95 5.17
N GLU A 122 1.21 -10.39 5.65
CA GLU A 122 1.62 -10.47 7.06
C GLU A 122 0.54 -9.94 7.99
N ASN A 123 0.00 -8.75 7.70
CA ASN A 123 -1.07 -8.15 8.52
C ASN A 123 -2.39 -8.95 8.49
N SER A 124 -2.64 -9.69 7.41
CA SER A 124 -3.88 -10.45 7.23
C SER A 124 -3.79 -11.90 7.73
N THR A 125 -2.59 -12.42 7.97
CA THR A 125 -2.36 -13.82 8.35
C THR A 125 -1.87 -14.00 9.77
N ILE A 126 -1.66 -12.92 10.55
CA ILE A 126 -1.25 -13.02 11.95
C ILE A 126 -2.37 -13.71 12.75
N PRO A 127 -2.10 -14.86 13.40
CA PRO A 127 -3.10 -15.52 14.22
C PRO A 127 -3.54 -14.62 15.40
N ALA A 128 -4.83 -14.58 15.69
CA ALA A 128 -5.40 -13.84 16.82
C ALA A 128 -4.78 -14.21 18.18
N SER A 129 -4.15 -15.38 18.29
CA SER A 129 -3.46 -15.86 19.50
C SER A 129 -2.14 -15.16 19.81
N VAL A 130 -1.53 -14.49 18.82
CA VAL A 130 -0.23 -13.82 18.98
C VAL A 130 -0.39 -12.31 19.19
N SER A 131 -1.53 -11.76 18.81
CA SER A 131 -1.84 -10.34 18.96
C SER A 131 -2.43 -10.11 20.36
N SER A 132 -1.61 -9.58 21.24
CA SER A 132 -1.98 -9.23 22.63
C SER A 132 -2.97 -8.06 22.74
N ASN A 133 -3.35 -7.45 21.64
CA ASN A 133 -4.38 -6.41 21.55
C ASN A 133 -5.29 -6.77 20.39
N SER A 134 -6.57 -6.99 20.63
CA SER A 134 -7.77 -7.01 19.78
C SER A 134 -7.66 -6.74 18.25
N ASP A 135 -6.47 -6.88 17.67
CA ASP A 135 -6.21 -6.77 16.25
C ASP A 135 -6.75 -8.04 15.56
N HIS A 136 -8.07 -8.11 15.47
CA HIS A 136 -8.73 -9.16 14.71
C HIS A 136 -8.29 -9.01 13.25
N CYS A 137 -7.57 -10.02 12.79
CA CYS A 137 -7.27 -10.19 11.39
C CYS A 137 -8.59 -10.44 10.64
N GLY A 138 -9.16 -9.38 10.09
CA GLY A 138 -10.33 -9.47 9.22
C GLY A 138 -9.93 -10.01 7.85
N GLN A 139 -10.90 -10.52 7.11
CA GLN A 139 -10.70 -10.91 5.72
C GLN A 139 -10.26 -9.71 4.88
N TYR A 140 -9.25 -9.89 4.02
CA TYR A 140 -8.72 -8.83 3.16
C TYR A 140 -8.98 -9.16 1.69
N PHE A 141 -9.68 -8.27 0.99
CA PHE A 141 -9.90 -8.35 -0.45
C PHE A 141 -9.01 -7.30 -1.12
N LEU A 142 -8.05 -7.76 -1.91
CA LEU A 142 -7.24 -6.92 -2.75
C LEU A 142 -7.69 -7.08 -4.19
N ILE A 143 -8.12 -5.98 -4.80
CA ILE A 143 -8.50 -5.93 -6.22
C ILE A 143 -7.36 -5.24 -6.96
N THR A 144 -6.83 -5.89 -7.98
CA THR A 144 -5.74 -5.32 -8.78
C THR A 144 -5.79 -5.82 -10.22
N PRO A 145 -5.60 -4.96 -11.22
CA PRO A 145 -5.51 -5.38 -12.62
C PRO A 145 -4.14 -6.00 -12.95
N LYS A 146 -3.15 -5.84 -12.06
CA LYS A 146 -1.78 -6.29 -12.26
C LYS A 146 -1.30 -7.06 -11.03
N LEU A 147 -0.86 -8.27 -11.25
CA LEU A 147 -0.19 -9.09 -10.25
C LEU A 147 1.23 -9.37 -10.70
N LEU A 148 2.22 -9.02 -9.87
CA LEU A 148 3.61 -9.37 -10.14
C LEU A 148 3.83 -10.88 -9.97
N PRO A 149 4.70 -11.49 -10.78
CA PRO A 149 5.11 -12.88 -10.57
C PRO A 149 5.96 -13.01 -9.31
N ASN A 150 5.93 -14.20 -8.69
CA ASN A 150 6.78 -14.57 -7.56
C ASN A 150 6.71 -13.56 -6.40
N LEU A 151 5.50 -13.19 -5.98
CA LEU A 151 5.30 -12.38 -4.80
C LEU A 151 5.51 -13.22 -3.54
N ASP A 152 6.25 -12.67 -2.57
CA ASP A 152 6.49 -13.32 -1.29
C ASP A 152 5.16 -13.56 -0.56
N GLY A 153 4.96 -14.78 -0.09
CA GLY A 153 3.78 -15.15 0.68
C GLY A 153 2.59 -15.66 -0.13
N MET A 154 2.67 -15.71 -1.47
CA MET A 154 1.59 -16.29 -2.30
C MET A 154 1.30 -17.77 -2.03
N GLU A 155 2.27 -18.49 -1.46
CA GLU A 155 2.13 -19.90 -1.06
C GLU A 155 1.43 -20.08 0.29
N ASN A 156 1.03 -18.98 0.94
CA ASN A 156 0.36 -19.04 2.22
C ASN A 156 -1.05 -19.65 2.06
N GLU A 157 -1.39 -20.64 2.86
CA GLU A 157 -2.69 -21.33 2.84
C GLU A 157 -3.91 -20.39 3.02
N ASN A 158 -3.68 -19.22 3.62
CA ASN A 158 -4.73 -18.22 3.83
C ASN A 158 -4.93 -17.28 2.64
N ILE A 159 -4.19 -17.48 1.52
CA ILE A 159 -4.32 -16.65 0.33
C ILE A 159 -5.06 -17.41 -0.77
N THR A 160 -6.07 -16.77 -1.31
CA THR A 160 -6.79 -17.27 -2.48
C THR A 160 -6.74 -16.21 -3.58
N VAL A 161 -6.25 -16.58 -4.76
CA VAL A 161 -6.22 -15.71 -5.93
C VAL A 161 -7.40 -16.05 -6.83
N LEU A 162 -8.23 -15.05 -7.10
CA LEU A 162 -9.36 -15.15 -8.01
C LEU A 162 -9.04 -14.35 -9.28
N PHE A 163 -9.02 -15.03 -10.42
CA PHE A 163 -8.87 -14.39 -11.71
C PHE A 163 -10.24 -14.08 -12.30
N VAL A 164 -10.51 -12.80 -12.56
CA VAL A 164 -11.75 -12.35 -13.18
C VAL A 164 -11.48 -11.98 -14.62
N PHE A 165 -12.13 -12.65 -15.55
CA PHE A 165 -11.99 -12.41 -16.98
C PHE A 165 -13.23 -11.67 -17.50
N SER A 166 -13.00 -10.64 -18.29
CA SER A 166 -14.03 -9.87 -18.99
C SER A 166 -13.89 -10.12 -20.50
N GLY A 167 -14.92 -10.67 -21.15
CA GLY A 167 -14.89 -10.93 -22.60
C GLY A 167 -15.97 -11.89 -23.08
N ALA A 168 -15.91 -12.28 -24.36
CA ALA A 168 -16.90 -13.14 -25.00
C ALA A 168 -17.06 -14.54 -24.39
N HIS A 169 -16.09 -14.97 -23.60
CA HIS A 169 -16.05 -16.29 -22.94
C HIS A 169 -16.19 -16.21 -21.42
N ASN A 170 -16.83 -15.16 -20.88
CA ASN A 170 -17.05 -14.98 -19.45
C ASN A 170 -17.80 -16.13 -18.75
N PHE A 171 -18.41 -17.03 -19.51
CA PHE A 171 -19.14 -18.19 -19.01
C PHE A 171 -18.41 -19.51 -19.24
N SER A 172 -17.13 -19.47 -19.63
CA SER A 172 -16.31 -20.69 -19.70
C SER A 172 -16.24 -21.30 -18.30
N ASN A 173 -16.47 -22.59 -18.22
CA ASN A 173 -16.46 -23.31 -16.96
C ASN A 173 -15.07 -23.20 -16.32
N CYS A 174 -14.98 -22.76 -15.06
CA CYS A 174 -13.69 -22.66 -14.34
C CYS A 174 -12.94 -24.00 -14.27
N LEU A 175 -13.61 -25.13 -14.49
CA LEU A 175 -12.99 -26.45 -14.53
C LEU A 175 -12.06 -26.65 -15.75
N ASP A 176 -12.25 -25.86 -16.80
CA ASP A 176 -11.42 -25.91 -18.02
C ASP A 176 -10.22 -24.97 -17.95
N TRP A 177 -10.12 -24.17 -16.87
CA TRP A 177 -9.06 -23.20 -16.70
C TRP A 177 -7.83 -23.84 -16.03
N ASN A 178 -6.68 -23.76 -16.71
CA ASN A 178 -5.43 -24.27 -16.23
C ASN A 178 -4.41 -23.12 -16.14
N VAL A 179 -3.87 -22.87 -14.93
CA VAL A 179 -2.88 -21.81 -14.66
C VAL A 179 -1.63 -22.00 -15.52
N ASP A 180 -1.15 -23.23 -15.65
CA ASP A 180 0.07 -23.54 -16.40
C ASP A 180 -0.10 -23.20 -17.89
N LYS A 181 -1.26 -23.55 -18.45
CA LYS A 181 -1.60 -23.20 -19.83
C LYS A 181 -1.68 -21.68 -20.04
N PHE A 182 -2.25 -20.95 -19.07
CA PHE A 182 -2.31 -19.50 -19.12
C PHE A 182 -0.91 -18.86 -19.08
N ILE A 183 -0.02 -19.38 -18.25
CA ILE A 183 1.38 -18.92 -18.15
C ILE A 183 2.13 -19.22 -19.46
N GLU A 184 1.96 -20.41 -20.02
CA GLU A 184 2.56 -20.81 -21.30
C GLU A 184 2.08 -19.92 -22.46
N ASP A 185 0.77 -19.66 -22.54
CA ASP A 185 0.20 -18.81 -23.58
C ASP A 185 0.74 -17.37 -23.45
N LYS A 186 0.84 -16.84 -22.22
CA LYS A 186 1.40 -15.50 -21.98
C LYS A 186 2.89 -15.41 -22.39
N GLN A 187 3.67 -16.44 -22.12
CA GLN A 187 5.07 -16.52 -22.54
C GLN A 187 5.20 -16.58 -24.07
N ARG A 188 4.33 -17.34 -24.76
CA ARG A 188 4.29 -17.40 -26.23
C ARG A 188 3.97 -16.04 -26.86
N PHE A 189 3.00 -15.30 -26.30
CA PHE A 189 2.67 -13.95 -26.78
C PHE A 189 3.83 -12.97 -26.61
N SER A 190 4.51 -12.99 -25.45
CA SER A 190 5.68 -12.15 -25.21
C SER A 190 6.82 -12.42 -26.21
N THR A 191 7.08 -13.70 -26.50
CA THR A 191 8.11 -14.09 -27.46
C THR A 191 7.76 -13.67 -28.90
N GLN A 192 6.48 -13.73 -29.28
CA GLN A 192 6.03 -13.28 -30.59
C GLN A 192 6.11 -11.77 -30.77
N GLU A 193 5.85 -10.98 -29.70
CA GLU A 193 6.02 -9.54 -29.73
C GLU A 193 7.49 -9.13 -29.87
N GLU A 194 8.40 -9.83 -29.22
CA GLU A 194 9.85 -9.60 -29.34
C GLU A 194 10.36 -9.95 -30.74
N GLU A 195 9.91 -11.06 -31.34
CA GLU A 195 10.27 -11.45 -32.71
C GLU A 195 9.74 -10.44 -33.74
N ASN A 196 8.50 -9.96 -33.57
CA ASN A 196 7.92 -8.96 -34.46
C ASN A 196 8.62 -7.60 -34.36
N ASN A 197 8.98 -7.16 -33.15
CA ASN A 197 9.76 -5.95 -32.94
C ASN A 197 11.19 -6.08 -33.48
N GLY A 198 11.80 -7.26 -33.41
CA GLY A 198 13.11 -7.56 -33.98
C GLY A 198 13.15 -7.49 -35.52
N LYS A 199 12.07 -7.95 -36.18
CA LYS A 199 11.94 -7.90 -37.65
C LYS A 199 11.69 -6.49 -38.19
N GLY A 200 11.01 -5.64 -37.42
CA GLY A 200 10.75 -4.24 -37.79
C GLY A 200 12.02 -3.37 -37.81
N LYS A 201 13.03 -3.67 -37.00
CA LYS A 201 14.32 -2.94 -36.97
C LYS A 201 15.26 -3.28 -38.13
N LYS A 202 15.15 -4.48 -38.71
CA LYS A 202 16.00 -4.89 -39.87
C LYS A 202 15.56 -4.33 -41.24
N ARG A 203 14.38 -3.73 -41.33
CA ARG A 203 13.86 -3.13 -42.59
C ARG A 203 14.15 -1.63 -42.75
N LYS A 204 14.79 -0.97 -41.80
CA LYS A 204 15.13 0.48 -41.88
C LYS A 204 16.59 0.77 -42.18
N VAL A 205 17.39 -0.23 -42.56
CA VAL A 205 18.79 -0.04 -42.99
C VAL A 205 18.90 -0.65 -44.40
N LYS A 206 18.42 0.11 -45.36
CA LYS A 206 18.81 0.07 -46.76
C LYS A 206 18.52 1.41 -47.41
#